data_cedbdaa90284f4afa083dd955c8df0d0
#
_entry.id   cedbdaa90284f4afa083dd955c8df0d0
#
_cell.length_a   1.000
_cell.length_b   1.000
_cell.length_c   1.000
_cell.angle_alpha   90.00
_cell.angle_beta   90.00
_cell.angle_gamma   90.00
#
_symmetry.space_group_name_H-M   'P 1'
#
loop_
_entity.id
_entity.type
_entity.pdbx_description
1 polymer ?
#
loop_
_entity_poly.entity_id
_entity_poly.type
_entity_poly.pdbx_seq_one_letter_code
_entity_poly.pdbx_strand_id
1 'polypeptide(L)'
;MKTFKLLFEIFLEDAFWKDFDTPLLIPSPEVSPIFEGEIEAIQSYDNPPFIFDEGVTVDSREAAIALARKSTETKLRSGESNSLVKKLQDDSSYIKEIPITSLKFLIENNKEVAKEVIKYYALQHDKKQKSEYDKTISEILLNIELTASSIDVITSYIISGYASEDFLDKYIHHTTQAILKIRDNQTMFRKARLFCRMMSYIIQNNINLNNIMILNLNSFCQDNRTKSIKEAEDLNQKLLA
;
A
#
# COMPACT_ATOMS: atom_id res chain seq x y z
N MET A 1 10.05 27.90 25.04
CA MET A 1 9.42 28.88 24.12
C MET A 1 9.95 30.32 24.22
N LYS A 2 10.58 30.75 25.31
CA LYS A 2 11.15 32.12 25.43
C LYS A 2 12.48 32.30 24.68
N THR A 3 13.30 31.27 24.57
CA THR A 3 14.61 31.33 23.90
C THR A 3 14.55 31.46 22.38
N PHE A 4 13.51 30.89 21.75
CA PHE A 4 13.35 30.97 20.29
C PHE A 4 12.87 32.37 19.84
N LYS A 5 12.08 33.04 20.66
CA LYS A 5 11.59 34.38 20.35
C LYS A 5 12.73 35.42 20.43
N LEU A 6 13.65 35.24 21.37
CA LEU A 6 14.81 36.12 21.53
C LEU A 6 15.81 35.99 20.36
N LEU A 7 16.01 34.74 19.86
CA LEU A 7 16.88 34.52 18.69
C LEU A 7 16.26 35.09 17.40
N PHE A 8 14.95 35.09 17.27
CA PHE A 8 14.25 35.64 16.11
C PHE A 8 14.26 37.18 16.13
N GLU A 9 14.17 37.81 17.32
CA GLU A 9 14.30 39.26 17.48
C GLU A 9 15.71 39.73 17.24
N ILE A 10 16.74 39.01 17.70
CA ILE A 10 18.17 39.30 17.41
C ILE A 10 18.47 39.16 15.92
N PHE A 11 17.82 38.18 15.21
CA PHE A 11 18.01 38.03 13.77
C PHE A 11 17.32 39.11 12.94
N LEU A 12 16.30 39.77 13.50
CA LEU A 12 15.59 40.89 12.86
C LEU A 12 16.23 42.25 13.19
N GLU A 13 16.92 42.37 14.35
CA GLU A 13 17.57 43.58 14.75
C GLU A 13 19.02 43.71 14.27
N ASP A 14 19.72 42.59 14.08
CA ASP A 14 21.04 42.59 13.49
C ASP A 14 20.95 42.77 11.98
N ALA A 15 21.29 43.90 11.62
CA ALA A 15 21.47 44.62 10.36
C ALA A 15 22.14 43.85 9.20
N PHE A 16 22.07 42.53 9.18
CA PHE A 16 22.53 41.77 8.01
C PHE A 16 21.72 42.10 6.75
N TRP A 17 20.47 42.55 6.92
CA TRP A 17 19.63 43.00 5.81
C TRP A 17 19.81 44.47 5.47
N LYS A 18 20.42 45.28 6.38
CA LYS A 18 20.70 46.69 6.11
C LYS A 18 21.97 46.90 5.31
N ASP A 19 22.91 45.95 5.37
CA ASP A 19 24.12 45.96 4.53
C ASP A 19 23.90 45.31 3.16
N PHE A 20 22.75 44.73 2.90
CA PHE A 20 22.34 44.35 1.55
C PHE A 20 21.65 45.50 0.79
N ASP A 21 22.09 46.71 1.05
CA ASP A 21 21.94 47.84 0.12
C ASP A 21 22.95 47.73 -1.05
N THR A 22 23.13 46.50 -1.52
CA THR A 22 23.51 46.35 -2.91
C THR A 22 22.25 46.76 -3.68
N PRO A 23 22.27 47.88 -4.41
CA PRO A 23 21.21 48.14 -5.33
C PRO A 23 21.14 46.88 -6.20
N LEU A 24 20.01 46.15 -6.12
CA LEU A 24 19.69 45.18 -7.12
C LEU A 24 19.56 46.00 -8.39
N LEU A 25 20.69 46.25 -9.04
CA LEU A 25 20.74 46.68 -10.42
C LEU A 25 20.25 45.50 -11.22
N ILE A 26 18.94 45.27 -11.13
CA ILE A 26 18.22 44.65 -12.22
C ILE A 26 18.46 45.67 -13.34
N PRO A 27 19.32 45.34 -14.35
CA PRO A 27 19.41 46.19 -15.50
C PRO A 27 17.97 46.23 -16.02
N SER A 28 17.30 47.36 -15.75
CA SER A 28 16.01 47.61 -16.39
C SER A 28 16.39 47.56 -17.88
N PRO A 29 15.87 46.56 -18.63
CA PRO A 29 16.11 46.58 -20.05
C PRO A 29 15.64 47.93 -20.52
N GLU A 30 16.46 48.61 -21.34
CA GLU A 30 16.02 49.83 -22.00
C GLU A 30 14.68 49.54 -22.64
N VAL A 31 13.61 49.93 -21.98
CA VAL A 31 12.27 49.75 -22.48
C VAL A 31 12.20 50.79 -23.63
N SER A 32 12.43 50.32 -24.81
CA SER A 32 12.15 51.13 -25.99
C SER A 32 10.71 51.63 -25.88
N PRO A 33 10.47 52.91 -26.08
CA PRO A 33 9.11 53.42 -25.98
C PRO A 33 8.19 52.59 -26.87
N ILE A 34 7.17 51.97 -26.27
CA ILE A 34 6.18 51.18 -26.98
C ILE A 34 5.46 52.14 -27.91
N PHE A 35 5.60 51.97 -29.21
CA PHE A 35 4.85 52.75 -30.17
C PHE A 35 3.36 52.34 -30.10
N GLU A 36 2.48 53.34 -30.26
CA GLU A 36 1.01 53.10 -30.13
C GLU A 36 0.49 51.91 -30.97
N GLY A 37 1.15 51.51 -32.04
CA GLY A 37 0.78 50.35 -32.86
C GLY A 37 1.26 48.99 -32.35
N GLU A 38 2.21 48.95 -31.34
CA GLU A 38 2.71 47.66 -30.81
C GLU A 38 1.78 47.07 -29.74
N ILE A 39 0.93 47.88 -29.14
CA ILE A 39 -0.07 47.41 -28.15
C ILE A 39 -1.20 46.64 -28.81
N GLU A 40 -1.50 46.95 -30.09
CA GLU A 40 -2.54 46.24 -30.86
C GLU A 40 -2.09 44.82 -31.27
N ALA A 41 -0.79 44.54 -31.31
CA ALA A 41 -0.26 43.23 -31.64
C ALA A 41 -0.29 42.23 -30.48
N ILE A 42 -0.41 42.73 -29.25
CA ILE A 42 -0.69 41.87 -28.07
C ILE A 42 -2.20 41.70 -28.06
N GLN A 43 -2.70 40.83 -28.91
CA GLN A 43 -4.02 40.26 -28.67
C GLN A 43 -3.98 39.70 -27.24
N SER A 44 -4.81 40.28 -26.37
CA SER A 44 -5.06 39.64 -25.10
C SER A 44 -5.41 38.20 -25.42
N TYR A 45 -4.53 37.28 -25.09
CA TYR A 45 -4.92 35.89 -25.04
C TYR A 45 -5.99 35.85 -23.95
N ASP A 46 -7.24 36.00 -24.39
CA ASP A 46 -8.39 35.72 -23.57
C ASP A 46 -8.21 34.29 -23.11
N ASN A 47 -7.76 34.21 -21.89
CA ASN A 47 -7.41 32.96 -21.22
C ASN A 47 -6.31 32.17 -21.96
N PRO A 48 -5.01 32.37 -21.63
CA PRO A 48 -4.04 31.37 -22.00
C PRO A 48 -4.65 30.02 -21.58
N PRO A 49 -4.66 29.00 -22.46
CA PRO A 49 -5.09 27.70 -22.03
C PRO A 49 -4.13 27.29 -20.93
N PHE A 50 -4.51 27.58 -19.68
CA PHE A 50 -3.84 26.96 -18.57
C PHE A 50 -4.01 25.48 -18.83
N ILE A 51 -2.94 24.82 -19.21
CA ILE A 51 -2.88 23.37 -19.16
C ILE A 51 -2.93 23.06 -17.67
N PHE A 52 -4.12 23.18 -17.09
CA PHE A 52 -4.39 22.58 -15.80
C PHE A 52 -4.08 21.12 -16.03
N ASP A 53 -3.28 20.58 -15.13
CA ASP A 53 -3.05 19.16 -15.08
C ASP A 53 -4.41 18.48 -15.28
N GLU A 54 -4.64 17.84 -16.42
CA GLU A 54 -5.95 17.27 -16.77
C GLU A 54 -6.49 16.36 -15.65
N GLY A 55 -5.58 15.90 -14.76
CA GLY A 55 -5.91 15.19 -13.54
C GLY A 55 -6.69 15.98 -12.50
N VAL A 56 -6.76 17.32 -12.56
CA VAL A 56 -7.45 18.15 -11.54
C VAL A 56 -8.88 18.52 -11.97
N THR A 57 -9.17 18.54 -13.26
CA THR A 57 -10.48 18.95 -13.81
C THR A 57 -11.32 17.79 -14.33
N VAL A 58 -10.74 16.61 -14.51
CA VAL A 58 -11.49 15.40 -14.84
C VAL A 58 -12.43 15.09 -13.68
N ASP A 59 -13.70 14.90 -13.98
CA ASP A 59 -14.72 14.46 -13.04
C ASP A 59 -14.10 13.44 -12.08
N SER A 60 -14.19 13.70 -10.81
CA SER A 60 -13.50 12.89 -9.76
C SER A 60 -13.79 11.41 -9.91
N ARG A 61 -14.91 11.08 -10.56
CA ARG A 61 -15.35 9.73 -10.90
C ARG A 61 -14.54 9.12 -12.04
N GLU A 62 -14.35 9.80 -13.15
CA GLU A 62 -13.58 9.30 -14.28
C GLU A 62 -12.11 9.08 -13.91
N ALA A 63 -11.54 10.00 -13.13
CA ALA A 63 -10.20 9.84 -12.58
C ALA A 63 -10.09 8.63 -11.64
N ALA A 64 -11.12 8.34 -10.84
CA ALA A 64 -11.14 7.16 -9.98
C ALA A 64 -11.20 5.87 -10.81
N ILE A 65 -12.03 5.81 -11.84
CA ILE A 65 -12.14 4.66 -12.75
C ILE A 65 -10.83 4.44 -13.50
N ALA A 66 -10.21 5.50 -14.00
CA ALA A 66 -8.92 5.42 -14.69
C ALA A 66 -7.82 4.89 -13.77
N LEU A 67 -7.76 5.37 -12.51
CA LEU A 67 -6.82 4.86 -11.50
C LEU A 67 -7.12 3.41 -11.11
N ALA A 68 -8.39 3.03 -10.99
CA ALA A 68 -8.79 1.65 -10.69
C ALA A 68 -8.33 0.69 -11.80
N ARG A 69 -8.56 1.03 -13.07
CA ARG A 69 -8.06 0.26 -14.22
C ARG A 69 -6.54 0.24 -14.29
N LYS A 70 -5.88 1.40 -14.12
CA LYS A 70 -4.42 1.50 -14.09
C LYS A 70 -3.82 0.60 -12.99
N SER A 71 -4.47 0.48 -11.83
CA SER A 71 -4.01 -0.34 -10.72
C SER A 71 -3.91 -1.83 -11.05
N THR A 72 -4.70 -2.32 -12.02
CA THR A 72 -4.70 -3.73 -12.44
C THR A 72 -3.59 -4.08 -13.41
N GLU A 73 -2.95 -3.08 -14.01
CA GLU A 73 -1.92 -3.26 -15.04
C GLU A 73 -0.55 -2.77 -14.60
N THR A 74 -0.52 -1.72 -13.78
CA THR A 74 0.73 -1.07 -13.38
C THR A 74 0.80 -0.83 -11.87
N LYS A 75 2.03 -0.74 -11.38
CA LYS A 75 2.26 -0.31 -9.99
C LYS A 75 1.96 1.19 -9.86
N LEU A 76 1.05 1.54 -8.99
CA LEU A 76 0.72 2.93 -8.68
C LEU A 76 1.83 3.60 -7.85
N ARG A 77 1.96 4.92 -7.99
CA ARG A 77 2.75 5.72 -7.07
C ARG A 77 2.03 5.81 -5.73
N SER A 78 2.78 6.05 -4.64
CA SER A 78 2.21 6.10 -3.28
C SER A 78 1.04 7.11 -3.17
N GLY A 79 1.16 8.29 -3.77
CA GLY A 79 0.07 9.28 -3.80
C GLY A 79 -1.16 8.81 -4.56
N GLU A 80 -0.99 8.18 -5.73
CA GLU A 80 -2.07 7.62 -6.53
C GLU A 80 -2.78 6.47 -5.78
N SER A 81 -2.00 5.58 -5.16
CA SER A 81 -2.54 4.47 -4.36
C SER A 81 -3.39 4.97 -3.20
N ASN A 82 -2.88 5.94 -2.43
CA ASN A 82 -3.61 6.52 -1.30
C ASN A 82 -4.88 7.26 -1.75
N SER A 83 -4.81 7.99 -2.87
CA SER A 83 -5.98 8.67 -3.45
C SER A 83 -7.03 7.66 -3.89
N LEU A 84 -6.63 6.57 -4.57
CA LEU A 84 -7.54 5.51 -4.98
C LEU A 84 -8.18 4.83 -3.78
N VAL A 85 -7.39 4.44 -2.77
CA VAL A 85 -7.90 3.80 -1.54
C VAL A 85 -8.97 4.66 -0.88
N LYS A 86 -8.74 5.97 -0.71
CA LYS A 86 -9.76 6.87 -0.17
C LYS A 86 -11.04 6.87 -1.00
N LYS A 87 -10.92 6.98 -2.33
CA LYS A 87 -12.08 6.96 -3.24
C LYS A 87 -12.85 5.63 -3.18
N LEU A 88 -12.14 4.49 -3.04
CA LEU A 88 -12.77 3.18 -2.87
C LEU A 88 -13.50 3.03 -1.52
N GLN A 89 -12.99 3.69 -0.48
CA GLN A 89 -13.64 3.73 0.84
C GLN A 89 -14.88 4.63 0.84
N ASP A 90 -14.83 5.77 0.13
CA ASP A 90 -15.95 6.70 0.02
C ASP A 90 -17.07 6.13 -0.88
N ASP A 91 -16.70 5.50 -2.00
CA ASP A 91 -17.63 4.88 -2.93
C ASP A 91 -17.10 3.54 -3.45
N SER A 92 -17.63 2.47 -2.90
CA SER A 92 -17.25 1.10 -3.27
C SER A 92 -17.67 0.69 -4.69
N SER A 93 -18.46 1.50 -5.39
CA SER A 93 -18.89 1.20 -6.77
C SER A 93 -17.71 1.10 -7.75
N TYR A 94 -16.62 1.83 -7.47
CA TYR A 94 -15.40 1.79 -8.28
C TYR A 94 -14.66 0.44 -8.24
N ILE A 95 -14.89 -0.37 -7.20
CA ILE A 95 -14.27 -1.69 -7.08
C ILE A 95 -14.76 -2.64 -8.18
N LYS A 96 -15.97 -2.42 -8.72
CA LYS A 96 -16.50 -3.20 -9.84
C LYS A 96 -15.67 -3.08 -11.12
N GLU A 97 -14.90 -2.00 -11.24
CA GLU A 97 -13.96 -1.80 -12.35
C GLU A 97 -12.66 -2.62 -12.19
N ILE A 98 -12.46 -3.21 -11.02
CA ILE A 98 -11.29 -4.02 -10.68
C ILE A 98 -11.69 -5.50 -10.71
N PRO A 99 -11.34 -6.25 -11.75
CA PRO A 99 -11.69 -7.66 -11.83
C PRO A 99 -10.95 -8.47 -10.74
N ILE A 100 -11.64 -9.41 -10.11
CA ILE A 100 -11.06 -10.25 -9.07
C ILE A 100 -9.85 -11.06 -9.58
N THR A 101 -9.81 -11.36 -10.88
CA THR A 101 -8.68 -12.05 -11.53
C THR A 101 -7.36 -11.26 -11.45
N SER A 102 -7.41 -9.93 -11.33
CA SER A 102 -6.22 -9.08 -11.16
C SER A 102 -5.70 -9.05 -9.72
N LEU A 103 -6.38 -9.71 -8.78
CA LEU A 103 -6.05 -9.66 -7.35
C LEU A 103 -4.60 -10.09 -7.08
N LYS A 104 -4.08 -11.10 -7.79
CA LYS A 104 -2.69 -11.52 -7.65
C LYS A 104 -1.72 -10.38 -7.97
N PHE A 105 -1.92 -9.68 -9.09
CA PHE A 105 -1.10 -8.54 -9.47
C PHE A 105 -1.23 -7.39 -8.46
N LEU A 106 -2.43 -7.11 -7.96
CA LEU A 106 -2.68 -6.08 -6.96
C LEU A 106 -1.92 -6.37 -5.66
N ILE A 107 -1.92 -7.61 -5.18
CA ILE A 107 -1.19 -8.00 -3.96
C ILE A 107 0.30 -7.77 -4.11
N GLU A 108 0.86 -8.08 -5.28
CA GLU A 108 2.30 -7.93 -5.53
C GLU A 108 2.72 -6.45 -5.68
N ASN A 109 1.89 -5.62 -6.32
CA ASN A 109 2.26 -4.27 -6.75
C ASN A 109 1.50 -3.15 -6.02
N ASN A 110 0.23 -3.36 -5.66
CA ASN A 110 -0.69 -2.35 -5.12
C ASN A 110 -1.44 -2.89 -3.89
N LYS A 111 -0.69 -3.35 -2.87
CA LYS A 111 -1.22 -4.09 -1.72
C LYS A 111 -2.35 -3.38 -0.96
N GLU A 112 -2.31 -2.05 -0.83
CA GLU A 112 -3.37 -1.31 -0.12
C GLU A 112 -4.69 -1.33 -0.91
N VAL A 113 -4.61 -1.24 -2.24
CA VAL A 113 -5.78 -1.41 -3.11
C VAL A 113 -6.30 -2.85 -3.02
N ALA A 114 -5.40 -3.85 -2.99
CA ALA A 114 -5.79 -5.26 -2.83
C ALA A 114 -6.58 -5.50 -1.53
N LYS A 115 -6.19 -4.88 -0.41
CA LYS A 115 -6.91 -4.99 0.87
C LYS A 115 -8.34 -4.48 0.76
N GLU A 116 -8.56 -3.31 0.14
CA GLU A 116 -9.90 -2.76 -0.04
C GLU A 116 -10.76 -3.60 -0.99
N VAL A 117 -10.16 -4.14 -2.05
CA VAL A 117 -10.85 -5.06 -2.98
C VAL A 117 -11.30 -6.33 -2.26
N ILE A 118 -10.43 -6.95 -1.48
CA ILE A 118 -10.76 -8.15 -0.68
C ILE A 118 -11.86 -7.84 0.32
N LYS A 119 -11.74 -6.74 1.05
CA LYS A 119 -12.74 -6.28 2.01
C LYS A 119 -14.13 -6.12 1.37
N TYR A 120 -14.18 -5.49 0.20
CA TYR A 120 -15.43 -5.31 -0.54
C TYR A 120 -16.10 -6.64 -0.88
N TYR A 121 -15.34 -7.58 -1.48
CA TYR A 121 -15.89 -8.89 -1.86
C TYR A 121 -16.27 -9.75 -0.65
N ALA A 122 -15.51 -9.67 0.44
CA ALA A 122 -15.82 -10.38 1.68
C ALA A 122 -17.10 -9.86 2.38
N LEU A 123 -17.46 -8.59 2.17
CA LEU A 123 -18.65 -7.96 2.76
C LEU A 123 -19.90 -8.06 1.88
N GLN A 124 -19.85 -8.76 0.73
CA GLN A 124 -21.02 -8.92 -0.12
C GLN A 124 -22.17 -9.63 0.61
N HIS A 125 -23.38 -9.08 0.48
CA HIS A 125 -24.57 -9.60 1.17
C HIS A 125 -25.21 -10.82 0.45
N ASP A 126 -24.95 -10.97 -0.84
CA ASP A 126 -25.46 -12.12 -1.59
C ASP A 126 -24.66 -13.39 -1.26
N LYS A 127 -25.29 -14.33 -0.56
CA LYS A 127 -24.65 -15.56 -0.08
C LYS A 127 -24.05 -16.42 -1.20
N LYS A 128 -24.66 -16.44 -2.39
CA LYS A 128 -24.13 -17.23 -3.52
C LYS A 128 -22.87 -16.59 -4.10
N GLN A 129 -22.93 -15.30 -4.37
CA GLN A 129 -21.78 -14.55 -4.90
C GLN A 129 -20.64 -14.53 -3.89
N LYS A 130 -20.95 -14.31 -2.60
CA LYS A 130 -19.96 -14.36 -1.53
C LYS A 130 -19.20 -15.68 -1.51
N SER A 131 -19.90 -16.82 -1.56
CA SER A 131 -19.25 -18.15 -1.56
C SER A 131 -18.34 -18.37 -2.76
N GLU A 132 -18.65 -17.80 -3.92
CA GLU A 132 -17.82 -17.88 -5.12
C GLU A 132 -16.58 -16.98 -4.98
N TYR A 133 -16.77 -15.75 -4.51
CA TYR A 133 -15.65 -14.82 -4.27
C TYR A 133 -14.70 -15.33 -3.18
N ASP A 134 -15.23 -15.86 -2.07
CA ASP A 134 -14.42 -16.44 -0.99
C ASP A 134 -13.56 -17.61 -1.49
N LYS A 135 -14.09 -18.46 -2.36
CA LYS A 135 -13.31 -19.53 -2.99
C LYS A 135 -12.21 -18.98 -3.88
N THR A 136 -12.55 -18.05 -4.76
CA THR A 136 -11.59 -17.43 -5.69
C THR A 136 -10.48 -16.69 -4.94
N ILE A 137 -10.84 -15.90 -3.92
CA ILE A 137 -9.86 -15.20 -3.07
C ILE A 137 -8.96 -16.22 -2.37
N SER A 138 -9.55 -17.24 -1.76
CA SER A 138 -8.79 -18.28 -1.06
C SER A 138 -7.82 -19.01 -1.99
N GLU A 139 -8.23 -19.36 -3.19
CA GLU A 139 -7.38 -20.01 -4.20
C GLU A 139 -6.21 -19.09 -4.62
N ILE A 140 -6.46 -17.81 -4.84
CA ILE A 140 -5.43 -16.84 -5.20
C ILE A 140 -4.43 -16.69 -4.04
N LEU A 141 -4.92 -16.53 -2.79
CA LEU A 141 -4.08 -16.34 -1.62
C LEU A 141 -3.25 -17.59 -1.26
N LEU A 142 -3.77 -18.80 -1.52
CA LEU A 142 -3.04 -20.05 -1.33
C LEU A 142 -1.89 -20.22 -2.34
N ASN A 143 -2.07 -19.72 -3.57
CA ASN A 143 -1.10 -19.88 -4.65
C ASN A 143 -0.16 -18.68 -4.84
N ILE A 144 -0.27 -17.65 -4.00
CA ILE A 144 0.60 -16.48 -4.12
C ILE A 144 1.97 -16.74 -3.47
N GLU A 145 3.01 -16.13 -4.05
CA GLU A 145 4.34 -16.24 -3.48
C GLU A 145 4.43 -15.51 -2.14
N LEU A 146 5.13 -16.11 -1.17
CA LEU A 146 5.36 -15.53 0.15
C LEU A 146 6.35 -14.36 0.06
N THR A 147 5.82 -13.16 0.06
CA THR A 147 6.55 -11.89 0.04
C THR A 147 6.05 -10.99 1.19
N ALA A 148 6.75 -9.90 1.47
CA ALA A 148 6.29 -8.94 2.49
C ALA A 148 4.92 -8.33 2.14
N SER A 149 4.65 -8.09 0.86
CA SER A 149 3.35 -7.55 0.40
C SER A 149 2.22 -8.57 0.55
N SER A 150 2.45 -9.84 0.13
CA SER A 150 1.44 -10.89 0.25
C SER A 150 1.11 -11.21 1.71
N ILE A 151 2.12 -11.25 2.59
CA ILE A 151 1.95 -11.44 4.03
C ILE A 151 1.05 -10.35 4.62
N ASP A 152 1.31 -9.09 4.29
CA ASP A 152 0.55 -7.96 4.82
C ASP A 152 -0.94 -8.07 4.43
N VAL A 153 -1.23 -8.43 3.18
CA VAL A 153 -2.60 -8.64 2.70
C VAL A 153 -3.26 -9.86 3.35
N ILE A 154 -2.56 -11.01 3.41
CA ILE A 154 -3.08 -12.24 4.00
C ILE A 154 -3.34 -12.06 5.50
N THR A 155 -2.42 -11.41 6.20
CA THR A 155 -2.57 -11.09 7.63
C THR A 155 -3.80 -10.21 7.86
N SER A 156 -3.98 -9.18 7.04
CA SER A 156 -5.17 -8.32 7.10
C SER A 156 -6.46 -9.11 6.85
N TYR A 157 -6.47 -10.02 5.87
CA TYR A 157 -7.61 -10.89 5.56
C TYR A 157 -8.00 -11.79 6.73
N ILE A 158 -7.00 -12.39 7.40
CA ILE A 158 -7.21 -13.28 8.55
C ILE A 158 -7.69 -12.48 9.78
N ILE A 159 -7.01 -11.38 10.13
CA ILE A 159 -7.32 -10.59 11.33
C ILE A 159 -8.68 -9.91 11.22
N SER A 160 -9.08 -9.49 10.03
CA SER A 160 -10.41 -8.91 9.80
C SER A 160 -11.56 -9.93 9.90
N GLY A 161 -11.26 -11.21 10.14
CA GLY A 161 -12.27 -12.27 10.26
C GLY A 161 -12.93 -12.67 8.93
N TYR A 162 -12.31 -12.33 7.79
CA TYR A 162 -12.81 -12.73 6.48
C TYR A 162 -12.37 -14.13 6.09
N ALA A 163 -11.25 -14.60 6.65
CA ALA A 163 -10.74 -15.93 6.42
C ALA A 163 -11.56 -16.98 7.18
N SER A 164 -11.91 -18.08 6.51
CA SER A 164 -12.48 -19.25 7.17
C SER A 164 -11.39 -20.04 7.89
N GLU A 165 -11.79 -20.82 8.90
CA GLU A 165 -10.88 -21.74 9.59
C GLU A 165 -10.24 -22.75 8.63
N ASP A 166 -11.03 -23.27 7.70
CA ASP A 166 -10.58 -24.20 6.64
C ASP A 166 -9.52 -23.55 5.72
N PHE A 167 -9.68 -22.27 5.40
CA PHE A 167 -8.65 -21.54 4.65
C PHE A 167 -7.35 -21.46 5.46
N LEU A 168 -7.43 -21.09 6.73
CA LEU A 168 -6.25 -20.91 7.57
C LEU A 168 -5.47 -22.23 7.74
N ASP A 169 -6.16 -23.33 7.94
CA ASP A 169 -5.54 -24.66 8.04
C ASP A 169 -4.82 -25.04 6.74
N LYS A 170 -5.50 -24.90 5.61
CA LYS A 170 -4.92 -25.14 4.28
C LYS A 170 -3.72 -24.25 4.01
N TYR A 171 -3.82 -22.96 4.38
CA TYR A 171 -2.75 -22.01 4.19
C TYR A 171 -1.50 -22.36 5.00
N ILE A 172 -1.66 -22.68 6.29
CA ILE A 172 -0.56 -23.13 7.16
C ILE A 172 0.08 -24.38 6.58
N HIS A 173 -0.70 -25.40 6.27
CA HIS A 173 -0.18 -26.65 5.73
C HIS A 173 0.55 -26.45 4.39
N HIS A 174 -0.06 -25.76 3.45
CA HIS A 174 0.53 -25.51 2.14
C HIS A 174 1.83 -24.70 2.24
N THR A 175 1.82 -23.63 3.04
CA THR A 175 2.97 -22.73 3.18
C THR A 175 4.14 -23.39 3.87
N THR A 176 3.92 -24.14 4.95
CA THR A 176 4.98 -24.89 5.64
C THR A 176 5.61 -25.91 4.73
N GLN A 177 4.83 -26.69 3.99
CA GLN A 177 5.33 -27.64 3.01
C GLN A 177 6.09 -26.97 1.87
N ALA A 178 5.60 -25.84 1.36
CA ALA A 178 6.27 -25.10 0.30
C ALA A 178 7.64 -24.56 0.75
N ILE A 179 7.73 -24.04 1.98
CA ILE A 179 9.00 -23.55 2.53
C ILE A 179 10.01 -24.68 2.70
N LEU A 180 9.60 -25.81 3.25
CA LEU A 180 10.49 -26.97 3.46
C LEU A 180 10.98 -27.61 2.18
N LYS A 181 10.27 -27.47 1.05
CA LYS A 181 10.70 -27.96 -0.27
C LYS A 181 11.77 -27.06 -0.93
N ILE A 182 12.00 -25.85 -0.44
CA ILE A 182 13.00 -24.94 -1.02
C ILE A 182 14.39 -25.51 -0.78
N ARG A 183 15.16 -25.69 -1.85
CA ARG A 183 16.53 -26.25 -1.78
C ARG A 183 17.55 -25.21 -1.30
N ASP A 184 17.39 -23.96 -1.73
CA ASP A 184 18.26 -22.87 -1.32
C ASP A 184 17.98 -22.47 0.13
N ASN A 185 18.96 -22.67 1.01
CA ASN A 185 18.83 -22.40 2.44
C ASN A 185 18.58 -20.91 2.73
N GLN A 186 19.19 -20.01 1.97
CA GLN A 186 19.03 -18.56 2.23
C GLN A 186 17.60 -18.10 1.94
N THR A 187 17.06 -18.51 0.82
CA THR A 187 15.66 -18.24 0.44
C THR A 187 14.69 -18.92 1.42
N MET A 188 14.96 -20.15 1.80
CA MET A 188 14.16 -20.88 2.77
C MET A 188 14.13 -20.17 4.12
N PHE A 189 15.28 -19.78 4.67
CA PHE A 189 15.36 -19.04 5.95
C PHE A 189 14.61 -17.71 5.88
N ARG A 190 14.75 -16.98 4.78
CA ARG A 190 14.03 -15.72 4.59
C ARG A 190 12.52 -15.93 4.62
N LYS A 191 12.01 -16.92 3.86
CA LYS A 191 10.56 -17.22 3.82
C LYS A 191 10.05 -17.78 5.15
N ALA A 192 10.84 -18.65 5.82
CA ALA A 192 10.48 -19.17 7.12
C ALA A 192 10.37 -18.05 8.18
N ARG A 193 11.32 -17.11 8.24
CA ARG A 193 11.25 -15.94 9.13
C ARG A 193 9.99 -15.10 8.89
N LEU A 194 9.69 -14.82 7.63
CA LEU A 194 8.50 -14.05 7.27
C LEU A 194 7.22 -14.76 7.72
N PHE A 195 7.14 -16.07 7.48
CA PHE A 195 5.99 -16.88 7.88
C PHE A 195 5.85 -16.94 9.42
N CYS A 196 6.94 -17.20 10.17
CA CYS A 196 6.89 -17.24 11.63
C CYS A 196 6.46 -15.90 12.24
N ARG A 197 6.95 -14.77 11.70
CA ARG A 197 6.52 -13.44 12.13
C ARG A 197 5.03 -13.21 11.89
N MET A 198 4.54 -13.60 10.71
CA MET A 198 3.11 -13.51 10.38
C MET A 198 2.28 -14.34 11.38
N MET A 199 2.63 -15.61 11.62
CA MET A 199 1.89 -16.46 12.53
C MET A 199 1.97 -15.95 13.98
N SER A 200 3.13 -15.46 14.43
CA SER A 200 3.26 -14.81 15.73
C SER A 200 2.34 -13.60 15.88
N TYR A 201 2.17 -12.83 14.83
CA TYR A 201 1.29 -11.66 14.84
C TYR A 201 -0.20 -12.06 14.84
N ILE A 202 -0.58 -13.12 14.10
CA ILE A 202 -1.93 -13.66 14.08
C ILE A 202 -2.32 -14.15 15.47
N ILE A 203 -1.42 -14.90 16.18
CA ILE A 203 -1.65 -15.38 17.53
C ILE A 203 -1.80 -14.21 18.51
N GLN A 204 -0.98 -13.16 18.40
CA GLN A 204 -1.08 -11.96 19.23
C GLN A 204 -2.42 -11.22 19.08
N ASN A 205 -3.08 -11.35 17.92
CA ASN A 205 -4.41 -10.79 17.70
C ASN A 205 -5.55 -11.73 18.12
N ASN A 206 -5.25 -12.73 18.95
CA ASN A 206 -6.23 -13.67 19.54
C ASN A 206 -7.04 -14.46 18.48
N ILE A 207 -6.44 -14.75 17.33
CA ILE A 207 -7.05 -15.66 16.36
C ILE A 207 -6.86 -17.08 16.87
N ASN A 208 -7.98 -17.78 17.10
CA ASN A 208 -7.96 -19.16 17.58
C ASN A 208 -7.42 -20.09 16.51
N LEU A 209 -6.39 -20.85 16.88
CA LEU A 209 -5.86 -21.94 16.06
C LEU A 209 -6.39 -23.27 16.61
N ASN A 210 -6.85 -24.14 15.72
CA ASN A 210 -7.23 -25.48 16.12
C ASN A 210 -6.00 -26.37 16.40
N ASN A 211 -6.21 -27.51 17.05
CA ASN A 211 -5.12 -28.41 17.44
C ASN A 211 -4.30 -28.90 16.24
N ILE A 212 -4.90 -29.08 15.08
CA ILE A 212 -4.21 -29.52 13.87
C ILE A 212 -3.26 -28.44 13.37
N MET A 213 -3.70 -27.17 13.35
CA MET A 213 -2.86 -26.03 12.99
C MET A 213 -1.68 -25.89 13.92
N ILE A 214 -1.91 -26.02 15.24
CA ILE A 214 -0.87 -25.96 16.26
C ILE A 214 0.16 -27.07 16.06
N LEU A 215 -0.29 -28.31 15.79
CA LEU A 215 0.60 -29.44 15.53
C LEU A 215 1.44 -29.22 14.26
N ASN A 216 0.83 -28.72 13.18
CA ASN A 216 1.54 -28.39 11.94
C ASN A 216 2.61 -27.31 12.15
N LEU A 217 2.30 -26.25 12.93
CA LEU A 217 3.23 -25.18 13.25
C LEU A 217 4.36 -25.67 14.15
N ASN A 218 4.06 -26.47 15.19
CA ASN A 218 5.06 -27.05 16.06
C ASN A 218 6.03 -27.96 15.29
N SER A 219 5.48 -28.83 14.42
CA SER A 219 6.30 -29.68 13.55
C SER A 219 7.22 -28.85 12.64
N PHE A 220 6.70 -27.79 12.06
CA PHE A 220 7.49 -26.86 11.27
C PHE A 220 8.60 -26.17 12.08
N CYS A 221 8.30 -25.68 13.28
CA CYS A 221 9.29 -25.01 14.13
C CYS A 221 10.39 -25.97 14.63
N GLN A 222 10.08 -27.25 14.81
CA GLN A 222 11.02 -28.27 15.29
C GLN A 222 11.77 -28.98 14.16
N ASP A 223 11.46 -28.71 12.90
CA ASP A 223 12.18 -29.29 11.77
C ASP A 223 13.68 -28.92 11.82
N ASN A 224 14.53 -29.86 11.40
CA ASN A 224 15.99 -29.70 11.45
C ASN A 224 16.50 -28.48 10.71
N ARG A 225 15.78 -28.01 9.70
CA ARG A 225 16.16 -26.85 8.89
C ARG A 225 15.67 -25.52 9.46
N THR A 226 14.58 -25.52 10.23
CA THR A 226 13.94 -24.30 10.75
C THR A 226 14.22 -24.05 12.22
N LYS A 227 14.54 -25.07 13.02
CA LYS A 227 14.80 -24.97 14.47
C LYS A 227 15.91 -23.99 14.87
N SER A 228 16.84 -23.69 13.97
CA SER A 228 17.91 -22.70 14.19
C SER A 228 17.49 -21.26 13.93
N ILE A 229 16.26 -21.04 13.51
CA ILE A 229 15.72 -19.71 13.19
C ILE A 229 15.09 -19.15 14.46
N LYS A 230 15.57 -18.00 14.93
CA LYS A 230 15.07 -17.35 16.16
C LYS A 230 13.55 -17.13 16.13
N GLU A 231 13.01 -16.68 15.01
CA GLU A 231 11.57 -16.45 14.86
C GLU A 231 10.73 -17.74 14.92
N ALA A 232 11.31 -18.89 14.57
CA ALA A 232 10.65 -20.20 14.74
C ALA A 232 10.66 -20.63 16.21
N GLU A 233 11.73 -20.37 16.93
CA GLU A 233 11.81 -20.60 18.38
C GLU A 233 10.81 -19.71 19.12
N ASP A 234 10.78 -18.41 18.82
CA ASP A 234 9.83 -17.46 19.41
C ASP A 234 8.36 -17.87 19.14
N LEU A 235 8.07 -18.35 17.94
CA LEU A 235 6.75 -18.87 17.58
C LEU A 235 6.39 -20.12 18.37
N ASN A 236 7.34 -21.08 18.47
CA ASN A 236 7.13 -22.32 19.23
C ASN A 236 6.84 -22.03 20.72
N GLN A 237 7.54 -21.09 21.33
CA GLN A 237 7.27 -20.66 22.71
C GLN A 237 5.85 -20.09 22.86
N LYS A 238 5.36 -19.29 21.90
CA LYS A 238 4.00 -18.73 21.93
C LYS A 238 2.91 -19.79 21.72
N LEU A 239 3.20 -20.88 21.00
CA LEU A 239 2.25 -21.97 20.81
C LEU A 239 2.11 -22.87 22.03
N LEU A 240 3.10 -22.85 22.92
CA LEU A 240 3.14 -23.64 24.18
C LEU A 240 2.61 -22.84 25.37
N ALA A 241 2.51 -21.51 25.28
CA ALA A 241 2.01 -20.62 26.32
C ALA A 241 0.49 -20.56 26.36
#